data_d1c0cc173416bd0f9cf3f876a5b698e9
#
_entry.id   d1c0cc173416bd0f9cf3f876a5b698e9
#
_cell.length_a   1.000
_cell.length_b   1.000
_cell.length_c   1.000
_cell.angle_alpha   90.00
_cell.angle_beta   90.00
_cell.angle_gamma   90.00
#
_symmetry.space_group_name_H-M   'P 1'
#
loop_
_entity.id
_entity.type
_entity.pdbx_description
1 polymer ?
#
loop_
_entity_poly.entity_id
_entity_poly.type
_entity_poly.pdbx_seq_one_letter_code
_entity_poly.pdbx_strand_id
1 'polypeptide(L)'
;MKTSRNDPEKKIEKIIGIKFKNPDLLENAFVHRSYLNENSDFPFPSNERLEFLGDAVLEQIVSDFIYHGFPSLPEGELTALRAALVKTESLAEESRRLKLGKELLLSNGEELGGGRDNPYLLANTFEAVIGAIYLDQGIGMAKEFIERELLYKTEESLRAGIKDPKSRFQEISQARFSTTPNYRVLKEWGPAHDHRFLIAVYLKTKKVSEGEGKSKKEAEENAARQALESLKSGVATTSSSEE
;
A
#
# COMPACT_ATOMS: atom_id res chain seq x y z
N MET A 1 15.52 -21.93 39.32
CA MET A 1 15.98 -22.55 38.07
C MET A 1 15.01 -22.08 36.97
N LYS A 2 15.41 -21.10 36.15
CA LYS A 2 14.65 -20.70 34.96
C LYS A 2 14.88 -21.80 33.92
N THR A 3 13.85 -22.58 33.68
CA THR A 3 13.81 -23.53 32.57
C THR A 3 14.04 -22.78 31.28
N SER A 4 14.93 -23.27 30.42
CA SER A 4 15.21 -22.74 29.08
C SER A 4 13.95 -22.87 28.22
N ARG A 5 12.98 -21.97 28.37
CA ARG A 5 12.00 -21.69 27.33
C ARG A 5 12.80 -21.10 26.17
N ASN A 6 12.59 -21.61 24.97
CA ASN A 6 12.98 -20.89 23.76
C ASN A 6 12.38 -19.48 23.91
N ASP A 7 13.22 -18.50 24.25
CA ASP A 7 12.77 -17.12 24.52
C ASP A 7 12.06 -16.62 23.25
N PRO A 8 10.73 -16.43 23.25
CA PRO A 8 9.99 -16.00 22.06
C PRO A 8 10.55 -14.69 21.51
N GLU A 9 11.02 -13.81 22.37
CA GLU A 9 11.66 -12.55 22.04
C GLU A 9 12.89 -12.74 21.15
N LYS A 10 13.78 -13.65 21.47
CA LYS A 10 14.96 -13.97 20.64
C LYS A 10 14.61 -14.51 19.27
N LYS A 11 13.46 -15.18 19.16
CA LYS A 11 12.95 -15.66 17.89
C LYS A 11 12.45 -14.49 17.05
N ILE A 12 11.70 -13.57 17.64
CA ILE A 12 11.18 -12.38 16.98
C ILE A 12 12.32 -11.45 16.57
N GLU A 13 13.29 -11.19 17.46
CA GLU A 13 14.50 -10.41 17.14
C GLU A 13 15.24 -10.95 15.91
N LYS A 14 15.33 -12.27 15.74
CA LYS A 14 15.91 -12.90 14.53
C LYS A 14 15.08 -12.66 13.29
N ILE A 15 13.74 -12.66 13.42
CA ILE A 15 12.81 -12.42 12.31
C ILE A 15 12.93 -10.99 11.82
N ILE A 16 12.91 -10.02 12.74
CA ILE A 16 12.96 -8.59 12.40
C ILE A 16 14.40 -8.07 12.20
N GLY A 17 15.41 -8.85 12.56
CA GLY A 17 16.82 -8.49 12.43
C GLY A 17 17.28 -7.37 13.38
N ILE A 18 16.54 -7.12 14.47
CA ILE A 18 16.82 -6.07 15.44
C ILE A 18 16.85 -6.66 16.85
N LYS A 19 17.91 -6.34 17.60
CA LYS A 19 18.04 -6.72 19.01
C LYS A 19 17.51 -5.58 19.88
N PHE A 20 16.57 -5.90 20.77
CA PHE A 20 15.96 -4.93 21.68
C PHE A 20 16.81 -4.71 22.95
N LYS A 21 16.86 -3.45 23.42
CA LYS A 21 17.40 -3.07 24.73
C LYS A 21 16.38 -3.39 25.83
N ASN A 22 15.10 -3.19 25.53
CA ASN A 22 13.97 -3.55 26.39
C ASN A 22 13.08 -4.59 25.68
N PRO A 23 13.26 -5.90 25.94
CA PRO A 23 12.46 -6.96 25.34
C PRO A 23 10.95 -6.86 25.60
N ASP A 24 10.55 -6.25 26.73
CA ASP A 24 9.14 -6.07 27.09
C ASP A 24 8.36 -5.27 26.03
N LEU A 25 9.02 -4.30 25.38
CA LEU A 25 8.41 -3.53 24.28
C LEU A 25 8.10 -4.42 23.06
N LEU A 26 9.01 -5.35 22.78
CA LEU A 26 8.81 -6.28 21.68
C LEU A 26 7.69 -7.28 21.99
N GLU A 27 7.65 -7.85 23.20
CA GLU A 27 6.58 -8.75 23.61
C GLU A 27 5.22 -8.05 23.56
N ASN A 28 5.14 -6.81 24.08
CA ASN A 28 3.91 -6.01 24.06
C ASN A 28 3.38 -5.76 22.63
N ALA A 29 4.25 -5.65 21.62
CA ALA A 29 3.82 -5.46 20.23
C ALA A 29 2.99 -6.62 19.67
N PHE A 30 3.04 -7.79 20.30
CA PHE A 30 2.31 -8.99 19.87
C PHE A 30 1.08 -9.30 20.74
N VAL A 31 0.77 -8.48 21.72
CA VAL A 31 -0.37 -8.70 22.63
C VAL A 31 -1.65 -8.13 22.01
N HIS A 32 -2.49 -9.00 21.43
CA HIS A 32 -3.82 -8.58 21.01
C HIS A 32 -4.76 -8.44 22.21
N ARG A 33 -5.68 -7.49 22.17
CA ARG A 33 -6.64 -7.25 23.27
C ARG A 33 -7.47 -8.49 23.64
N SER A 34 -7.76 -9.39 22.69
CA SER A 34 -8.53 -10.60 22.97
C SER A 34 -7.79 -11.54 23.93
N TYR A 35 -6.45 -11.57 23.86
CA TYR A 35 -5.63 -12.39 24.75
C TYR A 35 -5.83 -12.01 26.22
N LEU A 36 -5.93 -10.72 26.50
CA LEU A 36 -6.07 -10.18 27.86
C LEU A 36 -7.43 -10.53 28.49
N ASN A 37 -8.46 -10.81 27.67
CA ASN A 37 -9.76 -11.27 28.18
C ASN A 37 -9.68 -12.66 28.84
N GLU A 38 -8.72 -13.48 28.39
CA GLU A 38 -8.49 -14.84 28.93
C GLU A 38 -7.28 -14.88 29.88
N ASN A 39 -6.45 -13.84 29.91
CA ASN A 39 -5.20 -13.76 30.67
C ASN A 39 -5.10 -12.41 31.40
N SER A 40 -6.02 -12.16 32.34
CA SER A 40 -6.13 -10.88 33.07
C SER A 40 -4.87 -10.48 33.87
N ASP A 41 -4.06 -11.47 34.26
CA ASP A 41 -2.82 -11.27 35.04
C ASP A 41 -1.59 -11.06 34.15
N PHE A 42 -1.77 -10.99 32.82
CA PHE A 42 -0.66 -10.73 31.91
C PHE A 42 -0.08 -9.33 32.12
N PRO A 43 1.26 -9.17 32.19
CA PRO A 43 1.87 -7.95 32.70
C PRO A 43 1.85 -6.76 31.71
N PHE A 44 1.54 -7.00 30.43
CA PHE A 44 1.53 -5.95 29.41
C PHE A 44 0.11 -5.63 28.94
N PRO A 45 -0.16 -4.36 28.58
CA PRO A 45 -1.42 -3.99 27.93
C PRO A 45 -1.51 -4.54 26.51
N SER A 46 -2.64 -4.30 25.81
CA SER A 46 -2.72 -4.57 24.37
C SER A 46 -1.75 -3.71 23.56
N ASN A 47 -1.42 -4.18 22.36
CA ASN A 47 -0.52 -3.49 21.43
C ASN A 47 -1.11 -2.21 20.79
N GLU A 48 -2.37 -1.89 21.04
CA GLU A 48 -3.08 -0.76 20.42
C GLU A 48 -2.37 0.60 20.58
N ARG A 49 -1.68 0.82 21.72
CA ARG A 49 -0.91 2.06 21.92
C ARG A 49 0.39 2.08 21.13
N LEU A 50 1.02 0.92 20.94
CA LEU A 50 2.20 0.81 20.07
C LEU A 50 1.82 0.93 18.60
N GLU A 51 0.69 0.34 18.19
CA GLU A 51 0.08 0.51 16.87
C GLU A 51 -0.16 1.99 16.57
N PHE A 52 -0.86 2.71 17.45
CA PHE A 52 -1.12 4.14 17.29
C PHE A 52 0.17 4.97 17.09
N LEU A 53 1.20 4.69 17.87
CA LEU A 53 2.49 5.39 17.74
C LEU A 53 3.22 4.96 16.45
N GLY A 54 3.19 3.67 16.16
CA GLY A 54 3.85 3.09 14.99
C GLY A 54 3.28 3.59 13.68
N ASP A 55 1.95 3.75 13.58
CA ASP A 55 1.27 4.36 12.44
C ASP A 55 1.81 5.78 12.16
N ALA A 56 1.87 6.63 13.18
CA ALA A 56 2.40 8.00 13.04
C ALA A 56 3.88 8.01 12.59
N VAL A 57 4.71 7.11 13.14
CA VAL A 57 6.12 6.98 12.77
C VAL A 57 6.27 6.46 11.33
N LEU A 58 5.45 5.47 10.96
CA LEU A 58 5.41 4.90 9.60
C LEU A 58 5.04 5.97 8.58
N GLU A 59 3.94 6.70 8.79
CA GLU A 59 3.48 7.77 7.92
C GLU A 59 4.56 8.85 7.72
N GLN A 60 5.24 9.26 8.79
CA GLN A 60 6.32 10.25 8.72
C GLN A 60 7.49 9.75 7.86
N ILE A 61 7.99 8.54 8.14
CA ILE A 61 9.16 7.99 7.45
C ILE A 61 8.86 7.73 5.97
N VAL A 62 7.69 7.16 5.66
CA VAL A 62 7.28 6.94 4.26
C VAL A 62 7.14 8.26 3.53
N SER A 63 6.52 9.29 4.15
CA SER A 63 6.38 10.62 3.55
C SER A 63 7.73 11.27 3.26
N ASP A 64 8.67 11.22 4.21
CA ASP A 64 10.04 11.74 4.04
C ASP A 64 10.76 11.03 2.89
N PHE A 65 10.67 9.70 2.85
CA PHE A 65 11.31 8.87 1.82
C PHE A 65 10.79 9.19 0.41
N ILE A 66 9.46 9.23 0.22
CA ILE A 66 8.89 9.49 -1.11
C ILE A 66 9.07 10.94 -1.54
N TYR A 67 9.02 11.90 -0.61
CA TYR A 67 9.26 13.32 -0.90
C TYR A 67 10.66 13.56 -1.48
N HIS A 68 11.68 12.99 -0.87
CA HIS A 68 13.05 13.13 -1.33
C HIS A 68 13.38 12.22 -2.54
N GLY A 69 12.81 11.02 -2.58
CA GLY A 69 13.06 10.04 -3.63
C GLY A 69 12.40 10.39 -4.97
N PHE A 70 11.29 11.14 -4.96
CA PHE A 70 10.48 11.42 -6.14
C PHE A 70 10.16 12.92 -6.28
N PRO A 71 11.18 13.80 -6.42
CA PRO A 71 10.98 15.25 -6.41
C PRO A 71 10.16 15.80 -7.59
N SER A 72 9.97 15.01 -8.63
CA SER A 72 9.15 15.37 -9.80
C SER A 72 7.68 14.99 -9.70
N LEU A 73 7.29 14.22 -8.68
CA LEU A 73 5.90 13.83 -8.50
C LEU A 73 5.10 14.97 -7.87
N PRO A 74 3.90 15.29 -8.39
CA PRO A 74 2.98 16.22 -7.74
C PRO A 74 2.42 15.65 -6.44
N GLU A 75 1.93 16.51 -5.57
CA GLU A 75 1.40 16.17 -4.24
C GLU A 75 0.37 15.03 -4.27
N GLY A 76 -0.57 15.07 -5.22
CA GLY A 76 -1.59 14.01 -5.34
C GLY A 76 -1.01 12.63 -5.64
N GLU A 77 0.07 12.55 -6.43
CA GLU A 77 0.77 11.28 -6.72
C GLU A 77 1.59 10.81 -5.52
N LEU A 78 2.21 11.71 -4.77
CA LEU A 78 2.89 11.38 -3.52
C LEU A 78 1.91 10.83 -2.49
N THR A 79 0.73 11.46 -2.34
CA THR A 79 -0.34 10.99 -1.45
C THR A 79 -0.86 9.61 -1.86
N ALA A 80 -1.09 9.38 -3.16
CA ALA A 80 -1.52 8.08 -3.65
C ALA A 80 -0.46 6.98 -3.44
N LEU A 81 0.82 7.31 -3.66
CA LEU A 81 1.93 6.38 -3.43
C LEU A 81 2.07 6.02 -1.96
N ARG A 82 2.01 7.02 -1.06
CA ARG A 82 2.00 6.78 0.38
C ARG A 82 0.86 5.85 0.76
N ALA A 83 -0.38 6.18 0.40
CA ALA A 83 -1.55 5.34 0.70
C ALA A 83 -1.40 3.91 0.17
N ALA A 84 -0.79 3.70 -1.00
CA ALA A 84 -0.54 2.37 -1.54
C ALA A 84 0.48 1.58 -0.71
N LEU A 85 1.48 2.24 -0.16
CA LEU A 85 2.53 1.62 0.66
C LEU A 85 2.04 1.25 2.06
N VAL A 86 1.25 2.15 2.70
CA VAL A 86 0.86 1.97 4.12
C VAL A 86 -0.54 1.38 4.32
N LYS A 87 -1.27 1.05 3.26
CA LYS A 87 -2.60 0.42 3.40
C LYS A 87 -2.52 -0.94 4.08
N THR A 88 -3.61 -1.33 4.72
CA THR A 88 -3.74 -2.59 5.47
C THR A 88 -3.21 -3.82 4.71
N GLU A 89 -3.59 -3.99 3.43
CA GLU A 89 -3.16 -5.15 2.64
C GLU A 89 -1.64 -5.19 2.44
N SER A 90 -1.02 -4.03 2.25
CA SER A 90 0.42 -3.89 2.06
C SER A 90 1.19 -4.25 3.32
N LEU A 91 0.76 -3.75 4.49
CA LEU A 91 1.39 -4.05 5.78
C LEU A 91 1.16 -5.51 6.19
N ALA A 92 -0.06 -6.03 5.94
CA ALA A 92 -0.39 -7.43 6.19
C ALA A 92 0.45 -8.40 5.34
N GLU A 93 0.77 -8.04 4.10
CA GLU A 93 1.66 -8.81 3.23
C GLU A 93 3.06 -8.92 3.84
N GLU A 94 3.63 -7.81 4.33
CA GLU A 94 4.94 -7.82 4.98
C GLU A 94 4.91 -8.59 6.31
N SER A 95 3.85 -8.45 7.09
CA SER A 95 3.65 -9.25 8.30
C SER A 95 3.60 -10.75 8.01
N ARG A 96 2.96 -11.17 6.91
CA ARG A 96 2.96 -12.59 6.48
C ARG A 96 4.34 -13.04 6.04
N ARG A 97 5.05 -12.22 5.25
CA ARG A 97 6.42 -12.50 4.80
C ARG A 97 7.36 -12.70 5.98
N LEU A 98 7.25 -11.84 6.98
CA LEU A 98 7.99 -11.92 8.25
C LEU A 98 7.43 -12.97 9.22
N LYS A 99 6.25 -13.57 8.91
CA LYS A 99 5.58 -14.56 9.78
C LYS A 99 5.19 -14.02 11.16
N LEU A 100 4.92 -12.71 11.28
CA LEU A 100 4.59 -12.07 12.55
C LEU A 100 3.30 -12.64 13.17
N GLY A 101 2.31 -13.02 12.36
CA GLY A 101 1.07 -13.62 12.83
C GLY A 101 1.25 -14.87 13.69
N LYS A 102 2.38 -15.61 13.53
CA LYS A 102 2.68 -16.80 14.35
C LYS A 102 3.04 -16.45 15.79
N GLU A 103 3.51 -15.24 16.01
CA GLU A 103 3.95 -14.76 17.33
C GLU A 103 2.84 -14.00 18.07
N LEU A 104 1.70 -13.72 17.42
CA LEU A 104 0.56 -13.04 18.05
C LEU A 104 0.02 -13.83 19.25
N LEU A 105 -0.19 -13.13 20.35
CA LEU A 105 -0.92 -13.60 21.52
C LEU A 105 -2.41 -13.27 21.34
N LEU A 106 -3.21 -14.29 21.11
CA LEU A 106 -4.64 -14.21 20.80
C LEU A 106 -5.45 -15.02 21.84
N SER A 107 -6.72 -14.68 22.03
CA SER A 107 -7.66 -15.61 22.71
C SER A 107 -7.87 -16.87 21.86
N ASN A 108 -8.33 -17.92 22.50
CA ASN A 108 -8.71 -19.16 21.79
C ASN A 108 -9.76 -18.90 20.68
N GLY A 109 -10.74 -18.04 20.96
CA GLY A 109 -11.78 -17.69 20.01
C GLY A 109 -11.24 -16.95 18.79
N GLU A 110 -10.36 -15.98 18.99
CA GLU A 110 -9.72 -15.21 17.90
C GLU A 110 -8.80 -16.11 17.05
N GLU A 111 -8.06 -17.00 17.71
CA GLU A 111 -7.18 -17.94 17.02
C GLU A 111 -7.96 -18.93 16.13
N LEU A 112 -9.05 -19.52 16.67
CA LEU A 112 -9.94 -20.41 15.93
C LEU A 112 -10.65 -19.69 14.78
N GLY A 113 -10.92 -18.38 14.93
CA GLY A 113 -11.48 -17.52 13.91
C GLY A 113 -10.50 -17.13 12.78
N GLY A 114 -9.25 -17.62 12.82
CA GLY A 114 -8.22 -17.30 11.82
C GLY A 114 -7.49 -15.98 12.06
N GLY A 115 -7.52 -15.47 13.29
CA GLY A 115 -6.90 -14.18 13.67
C GLY A 115 -5.43 -14.05 13.27
N ARG A 116 -4.67 -15.17 13.28
CA ARG A 116 -3.24 -15.16 12.87
C ARG A 116 -3.00 -14.76 11.42
N ASP A 117 -3.99 -14.93 10.55
CA ASP A 117 -3.93 -14.57 9.12
C ASP A 117 -4.85 -13.40 8.76
N ASN A 118 -5.53 -12.82 9.77
CA ASN A 118 -6.41 -11.67 9.59
C ASN A 118 -5.59 -10.44 9.13
N PRO A 119 -5.90 -9.84 7.98
CA PRO A 119 -5.13 -8.71 7.45
C PRO A 119 -5.05 -7.52 8.40
N TYR A 120 -6.13 -7.21 9.11
CA TYR A 120 -6.15 -6.09 10.06
C TYR A 120 -5.22 -6.35 11.25
N LEU A 121 -5.28 -7.56 11.85
CA LEU A 121 -4.40 -7.88 12.97
C LEU A 121 -2.93 -7.91 12.55
N LEU A 122 -2.65 -8.38 11.33
CA LEU A 122 -1.30 -8.40 10.79
C LEU A 122 -0.76 -7.01 10.52
N ALA A 123 -1.57 -6.10 9.94
CA ALA A 123 -1.19 -4.71 9.71
C ALA A 123 -0.92 -3.99 11.04
N ASN A 124 -1.86 -4.08 11.99
CA ASN A 124 -1.73 -3.48 13.31
C ASN A 124 -0.50 -3.99 14.07
N THR A 125 -0.17 -5.28 13.90
CA THR A 125 1.06 -5.85 14.49
C THR A 125 2.31 -5.27 13.85
N PHE A 126 2.33 -5.05 12.54
CA PHE A 126 3.46 -4.42 11.85
C PHE A 126 3.70 -3.00 12.37
N GLU A 127 2.64 -2.22 12.51
CA GLU A 127 2.70 -0.88 13.09
C GLU A 127 3.13 -0.93 14.56
N ALA A 128 2.60 -1.86 15.36
CA ALA A 128 3.01 -2.01 16.76
C ALA A 128 4.50 -2.36 16.90
N VAL A 129 5.04 -3.19 16.02
CA VAL A 129 6.49 -3.50 15.96
C VAL A 129 7.29 -2.23 15.64
N ILE A 130 6.84 -1.39 14.70
CA ILE A 130 7.48 -0.09 14.40
C ILE A 130 7.45 0.80 15.64
N GLY A 131 6.32 0.90 16.33
CA GLY A 131 6.19 1.67 17.56
C GLY A 131 7.14 1.19 18.67
N ALA A 132 7.27 -0.13 18.82
CA ALA A 132 8.20 -0.74 19.76
C ALA A 132 9.67 -0.44 19.41
N ILE A 133 10.07 -0.57 18.13
CA ILE A 133 11.41 -0.23 17.65
C ILE A 133 11.72 1.25 17.90
N TYR A 134 10.77 2.11 17.59
CA TYR A 134 10.92 3.55 17.81
C TYR A 134 11.14 3.90 19.28
N LEU A 135 10.38 3.33 20.20
CA LEU A 135 10.53 3.56 21.64
C LEU A 135 11.86 3.00 22.17
N ASP A 136 12.31 1.87 21.65
CA ASP A 136 13.53 1.22 22.12
C ASP A 136 14.79 1.88 21.57
N GLN A 137 14.82 2.30 20.30
CA GLN A 137 16.04 2.72 19.60
C GLN A 137 15.92 4.01 18.80
N GLY A 138 14.73 4.63 18.78
CA GLY A 138 14.49 5.91 18.13
C GLY A 138 14.22 5.80 16.64
N ILE A 139 14.05 6.98 16.00
CA ILE A 139 13.61 7.13 14.63
C ILE A 139 14.56 6.50 13.59
N GLY A 140 15.87 6.51 13.86
CA GLY A 140 16.86 5.96 12.94
C GLY A 140 16.69 4.45 12.71
N MET A 141 16.53 3.68 13.77
CA MET A 141 16.31 2.22 13.67
C MET A 141 14.93 1.89 13.08
N ALA A 142 13.89 2.67 13.42
CA ALA A 142 12.58 2.53 12.80
C ALA A 142 12.65 2.78 11.29
N LYS A 143 13.42 3.80 10.85
CA LYS A 143 13.66 4.10 9.43
C LYS A 143 14.35 2.93 8.72
N GLU A 144 15.43 2.41 9.27
CA GLU A 144 16.15 1.26 8.71
C GLU A 144 15.24 0.04 8.54
N PHE A 145 14.39 -0.24 9.53
CA PHE A 145 13.41 -1.33 9.47
C PHE A 145 12.39 -1.12 8.36
N ILE A 146 11.77 0.07 8.30
CA ILE A 146 10.75 0.39 7.31
C ILE A 146 11.34 0.40 5.90
N GLU A 147 12.53 0.95 5.69
CA GLU A 147 13.20 0.94 4.39
C GLU A 147 13.45 -0.49 3.91
N ARG A 148 13.99 -1.34 4.77
CA ARG A 148 14.31 -2.73 4.44
C ARG A 148 13.06 -3.58 4.21
N GLU A 149 12.04 -3.45 5.05
CA GLU A 149 10.92 -4.39 5.05
C GLU A 149 9.71 -3.92 4.23
N LEU A 150 9.59 -2.62 3.94
CA LEU A 150 8.44 -2.05 3.26
C LEU A 150 8.80 -1.27 1.98
N LEU A 151 9.80 -0.38 2.05
CA LEU A 151 10.03 0.58 0.96
C LEU A 151 10.74 0.00 -0.26
N TYR A 152 11.26 -1.21 -0.18
CA TYR A 152 11.83 -1.93 -1.33
C TYR A 152 10.83 -2.10 -2.49
N LYS A 153 9.53 -2.11 -2.20
CA LYS A 153 8.44 -2.25 -3.19
C LYS A 153 7.92 -0.92 -3.73
N THR A 154 8.55 0.20 -3.38
CA THR A 154 8.06 1.54 -3.75
C THR A 154 7.93 1.73 -5.26
N GLU A 155 8.93 1.29 -6.04
CA GLU A 155 8.86 1.39 -7.51
C GLU A 155 7.74 0.53 -8.11
N GLU A 156 7.49 -0.64 -7.57
CA GLU A 156 6.39 -1.48 -8.01
C GLU A 156 5.05 -0.84 -7.67
N SER A 157 4.92 -0.31 -6.45
CA SER A 157 3.73 0.43 -6.00
C SER A 157 3.49 1.68 -6.84
N LEU A 158 4.54 2.40 -7.19
CA LEU A 158 4.46 3.56 -8.10
C LEU A 158 3.96 3.13 -9.47
N ARG A 159 4.53 2.08 -10.06
CA ARG A 159 4.09 1.54 -11.35
C ARG A 159 2.63 1.04 -11.27
N ALA A 160 2.23 0.42 -10.17
CA ALA A 160 0.86 -0.04 -9.94
C ALA A 160 -0.11 1.14 -9.73
N GLY A 161 0.30 2.19 -9.01
CA GLY A 161 -0.47 3.44 -8.85
C GLY A 161 -0.60 4.22 -10.17
N ILE A 162 0.42 4.17 -11.04
CA ILE A 162 0.34 4.66 -12.43
C ILE A 162 -0.62 3.79 -13.27
N LYS A 163 -1.10 2.64 -12.73
CA LYS A 163 -1.97 1.70 -13.44
C LYS A 163 -3.47 2.06 -13.44
N ASP A 164 -3.89 3.19 -12.89
CA ASP A 164 -5.22 3.71 -13.23
C ASP A 164 -5.15 4.96 -14.13
N PRO A 165 -4.79 4.77 -15.40
CA PRO A 165 -4.71 5.88 -16.35
C PRO A 165 -6.05 6.57 -16.55
N LYS A 166 -7.17 5.87 -16.27
CA LYS A 166 -8.53 6.44 -16.42
C LYS A 166 -8.79 7.51 -15.37
N SER A 167 -8.59 7.19 -14.09
CA SER A 167 -8.74 8.16 -12.99
C SER A 167 -7.82 9.35 -13.18
N ARG A 168 -6.55 9.11 -13.50
CA ARG A 168 -5.59 10.18 -13.74
C ARG A 168 -5.98 11.07 -14.93
N PHE A 169 -6.42 10.47 -16.04
CA PHE A 169 -6.87 11.24 -17.20
C PHE A 169 -8.15 12.03 -16.88
N GLN A 170 -9.03 11.47 -16.07
CA GLN A 170 -10.25 12.14 -15.61
C GLN A 170 -9.91 13.37 -14.76
N GLU A 171 -9.02 13.26 -13.79
CA GLU A 171 -8.57 14.38 -12.93
C GLU A 171 -7.96 15.51 -13.77
N ILE A 172 -7.03 15.17 -14.65
CA ILE A 172 -6.38 16.16 -15.54
C ILE A 172 -7.40 16.80 -16.47
N SER A 173 -8.34 16.01 -17.02
CA SER A 173 -9.37 16.50 -17.92
C SER A 173 -10.33 17.45 -17.21
N GLN A 174 -10.69 17.14 -15.98
CA GLN A 174 -11.53 18.01 -15.17
C GLN A 174 -10.80 19.29 -14.78
N ALA A 175 -9.53 19.20 -14.37
CA ALA A 175 -8.75 20.36 -13.96
C ALA A 175 -8.42 21.31 -15.13
N ARG A 176 -8.03 20.78 -16.30
CA ARG A 176 -7.59 21.59 -17.45
C ARG A 176 -8.70 21.99 -18.40
N PHE A 177 -9.71 21.13 -18.58
CA PHE A 177 -10.74 21.29 -19.60
C PHE A 177 -12.16 21.35 -19.05
N SER A 178 -12.33 21.24 -17.71
CA SER A 178 -13.63 21.20 -17.02
C SER A 178 -14.59 20.18 -17.65
N THR A 179 -14.05 19.00 -18.01
CA THR A 179 -14.78 17.98 -18.76
C THR A 179 -14.40 16.58 -18.28
N THR A 180 -15.41 15.72 -18.09
CA THR A 180 -15.21 14.30 -17.81
C THR A 180 -14.99 13.53 -19.11
N PRO A 181 -13.96 12.66 -19.18
CA PRO A 181 -13.74 11.81 -20.34
C PRO A 181 -14.87 10.82 -20.57
N ASN A 182 -15.21 10.56 -21.83
CA ASN A 182 -16.20 9.57 -22.24
C ASN A 182 -15.51 8.50 -23.09
N TYR A 183 -15.74 7.22 -22.76
CA TYR A 183 -15.16 6.08 -23.44
C TYR A 183 -16.22 5.41 -24.32
N ARG A 184 -15.88 5.14 -25.62
CA ARG A 184 -16.77 4.51 -26.58
C ARG A 184 -16.08 3.35 -27.26
N VAL A 185 -16.75 2.20 -27.28
CA VAL A 185 -16.29 1.04 -28.05
C VAL A 185 -16.44 1.37 -29.52
N LEU A 186 -15.32 1.31 -30.25
CA LEU A 186 -15.28 1.51 -31.70
C LEU A 186 -15.41 0.18 -32.43
N LYS A 187 -14.80 -0.88 -31.88
CA LYS A 187 -14.77 -2.20 -32.49
C LYS A 187 -14.60 -3.30 -31.44
N GLU A 188 -15.29 -4.41 -31.68
CA GLU A 188 -15.10 -5.69 -30.97
C GLU A 188 -14.84 -6.77 -31.99
N TRP A 189 -13.85 -7.66 -31.73
CA TRP A 189 -13.54 -8.76 -32.65
C TRP A 189 -12.79 -9.88 -31.90
N GLY A 190 -12.64 -11.00 -32.61
CA GLY A 190 -11.95 -12.19 -32.12
C GLY A 190 -12.89 -13.22 -31.51
N PRO A 191 -12.42 -14.47 -31.40
CA PRO A 191 -13.17 -15.55 -30.77
C PRO A 191 -13.25 -15.36 -29.26
N ALA A 192 -14.15 -16.08 -28.58
CA ALA A 192 -14.41 -15.88 -27.12
C ALA A 192 -13.16 -16.03 -26.23
N HIS A 193 -12.17 -16.82 -26.64
CA HIS A 193 -10.93 -17.04 -25.89
C HIS A 193 -9.80 -16.02 -26.20
N ASP A 194 -9.96 -15.20 -27.26
CA ASP A 194 -9.06 -14.09 -27.61
C ASP A 194 -9.86 -12.91 -28.14
N HIS A 195 -10.87 -12.52 -27.36
CA HIS A 195 -11.73 -11.37 -27.68
C HIS A 195 -10.94 -10.07 -27.49
N ARG A 196 -11.12 -9.12 -28.41
CA ARG A 196 -10.42 -7.84 -28.44
C ARG A 196 -11.39 -6.69 -28.55
N PHE A 197 -11.04 -5.58 -27.89
CA PHE A 197 -11.80 -4.34 -27.89
C PHE A 197 -10.91 -3.18 -28.34
N LEU A 198 -11.44 -2.34 -29.23
CA LEU A 198 -10.87 -1.02 -29.53
C LEU A 198 -11.79 0.02 -28.93
N ILE A 199 -11.27 0.85 -28.04
CA ILE A 199 -12.04 1.88 -27.35
C ILE A 199 -11.36 3.23 -27.56
N ALA A 200 -12.16 4.24 -27.94
CA ALA A 200 -11.70 5.63 -28.00
C ALA A 200 -12.18 6.41 -26.79
N VAL A 201 -11.32 7.33 -26.33
CA VAL A 201 -11.67 8.32 -25.30
C VAL A 201 -11.91 9.68 -25.92
N TYR A 202 -12.97 10.34 -25.47
CA TYR A 202 -13.43 11.64 -25.94
C TYR A 202 -13.44 12.66 -24.81
N LEU A 203 -13.04 13.89 -25.13
CA LEU A 203 -13.35 15.09 -24.35
C LEU A 203 -14.40 15.88 -25.09
N LYS A 204 -15.63 15.98 -24.52
CA LYS A 204 -16.82 16.46 -25.23
C LYS A 204 -17.08 15.63 -26.49
N THR A 205 -16.94 16.23 -27.65
CA THR A 205 -17.11 15.57 -28.96
C THR A 205 -15.80 15.19 -29.64
N LYS A 206 -14.66 15.68 -29.15
CA LYS A 206 -13.35 15.46 -29.74
C LYS A 206 -12.73 14.14 -29.27
N LYS A 207 -12.38 13.26 -30.21
CA LYS A 207 -11.58 12.06 -29.93
C LYS A 207 -10.15 12.49 -29.53
N VAL A 208 -9.68 12.01 -28.38
CA VAL A 208 -8.33 12.33 -27.84
C VAL A 208 -7.34 11.22 -28.16
N SER A 209 -7.75 9.97 -27.96
CA SER A 209 -6.93 8.80 -28.21
C SER A 209 -7.80 7.56 -28.37
N GLU A 210 -7.16 6.43 -28.65
CA GLU A 210 -7.81 5.11 -28.63
C GLU A 210 -6.88 4.08 -28.01
N GLY A 211 -7.44 2.96 -27.53
CA GLY A 211 -6.69 1.86 -26.93
C GLY A 211 -7.30 0.52 -27.25
N GLU A 212 -6.46 -0.47 -27.45
CA GLU A 212 -6.84 -1.86 -27.66
C GLU A 212 -6.57 -2.69 -26.41
N GLY A 213 -7.42 -3.69 -26.13
CA GLY A 213 -7.25 -4.61 -25.00
C GLY A 213 -8.07 -5.88 -25.13
N LYS A 214 -7.74 -6.89 -24.32
CA LYS A 214 -8.48 -8.17 -24.25
C LYS A 214 -9.78 -8.06 -23.44
N SER A 215 -9.96 -6.96 -22.75
CA SER A 215 -11.21 -6.62 -22.05
C SER A 215 -11.53 -5.15 -22.28
N LYS A 216 -12.81 -4.77 -22.09
CA LYS A 216 -13.22 -3.35 -22.17
C LYS A 216 -12.41 -2.48 -21.20
N LYS A 217 -12.18 -2.99 -19.97
CA LYS A 217 -11.39 -2.29 -18.95
C LYS A 217 -9.95 -2.04 -19.43
N GLU A 218 -9.28 -3.05 -19.95
CA GLU A 218 -7.90 -2.93 -20.46
C GLU A 218 -7.81 -1.95 -21.64
N ALA A 219 -8.77 -2.02 -22.57
CA ALA A 219 -8.80 -1.10 -23.70
C ALA A 219 -9.05 0.35 -23.30
N GLU A 220 -9.90 0.59 -22.30
CA GLU A 220 -10.14 1.92 -21.71
C GLU A 220 -8.89 2.46 -20.99
N GLU A 221 -8.20 1.63 -20.22
CA GLU A 221 -6.94 2.00 -19.54
C GLU A 221 -5.84 2.33 -20.57
N ASN A 222 -5.74 1.56 -21.65
CA ASN A 222 -4.79 1.83 -22.73
C ASN A 222 -5.12 3.13 -23.48
N ALA A 223 -6.39 3.40 -23.76
CA ALA A 223 -6.83 4.66 -24.36
C ALA A 223 -6.49 5.86 -23.44
N ALA A 224 -6.74 5.75 -22.15
CA ALA A 224 -6.41 6.79 -21.18
C ALA A 224 -4.89 7.03 -21.08
N ARG A 225 -4.08 5.96 -21.12
CA ARG A 225 -2.61 6.06 -21.10
C ARG A 225 -2.08 6.83 -22.30
N GLN A 226 -2.56 6.52 -23.50
CA GLN A 226 -2.20 7.26 -24.72
C GLN A 226 -2.64 8.73 -24.67
N ALA A 227 -3.83 9.00 -24.12
CA ALA A 227 -4.28 10.38 -23.90
C ALA A 227 -3.36 11.16 -22.98
N LEU A 228 -2.90 10.54 -21.88
CA LEU A 228 -1.94 11.15 -20.95
C LEU A 228 -0.58 11.43 -21.58
N GLU A 229 -0.07 10.53 -22.41
CA GLU A 229 1.18 10.71 -23.15
C GLU A 229 1.07 11.87 -24.15
N SER A 230 -0.04 11.95 -24.87
CA SER A 230 -0.30 13.06 -25.80
C SER A 230 -0.37 14.43 -25.10
N LEU A 231 -0.89 14.46 -23.86
CA LEU A 231 -0.91 15.70 -23.05
C LEU A 231 0.47 16.12 -22.56
N LYS A 232 1.38 15.16 -22.31
CA LYS A 232 2.78 15.43 -21.90
C LYS A 232 3.63 15.95 -23.07
N SER A 233 3.43 15.41 -24.27
CA SER A 233 4.19 15.77 -25.47
C SER A 233 3.74 17.06 -26.14
N GLY A 234 2.76 17.77 -25.58
CA GLY A 234 2.26 19.03 -26.15
C GLY A 234 1.49 18.88 -27.47
N VAL A 235 1.23 17.65 -27.93
CA VAL A 235 0.56 17.34 -29.20
C VAL A 235 -0.97 17.41 -29.10
N ALA A 236 -1.49 17.59 -27.90
CA ALA A 236 -2.95 17.70 -27.69
C ALA A 236 -3.42 19.11 -27.95
N THR A 237 -3.97 19.35 -29.11
CA THR A 237 -4.82 20.49 -29.55
C THR A 237 -4.27 21.45 -30.61
N THR A 238 -3.76 20.94 -31.72
CA THR A 238 -3.73 21.78 -32.94
C THR A 238 -4.26 20.98 -34.12
N SER A 239 -5.54 20.91 -34.25
CA SER A 239 -6.23 20.93 -35.52
C SER A 239 -7.55 21.64 -35.28
N SER A 240 -7.42 22.95 -35.25
CA SER A 240 -8.50 23.86 -35.51
C SER A 240 -8.79 23.85 -37.01
N SER A 241 -10.06 23.95 -37.27
CA SER A 241 -10.68 24.57 -38.43
C SER A 241 -10.59 23.90 -39.80
N GLU A 242 -11.76 23.91 -40.32
CA GLU A 242 -12.24 23.93 -41.71
C GLU A 242 -12.98 22.62 -42.08
N GLU A 243 -14.21 22.58 -42.31
CA GLU A 243 -15.28 23.43 -42.87
C GLU A 243 -16.65 22.99 -42.34
#